data_615f529d9f269e119287c1312c114cc6
#
_entry.id   615f529d9f269e119287c1312c114cc6
#
_cell.length_a   1.000
_cell.length_b   1.000
_cell.length_c   1.000
_cell.angle_alpha   90.00
_cell.angle_beta   90.00
_cell.angle_gamma   90.00
#
_symmetry.space_group_name_H-M   'P 1'
#
loop_
_entity.id
_entity.type
_entity.pdbx_description
1 polymer ?
#
loop_
_entity_poly.entity_id
_entity_poly.type
_entity_poly.pdbx_seq_one_letter_code
_entity_poly.pdbx_strand_id
1 'polypeptide(L)'
;IGQMFNSYADVVAVRHTEQSAVNELCEYLRIPLLNGGNGSDEHPTQALADWYALLKWRPEIAYGEIPEQFRLNIGIIGTPGNMRTVKSFLMLALLFPENISHITIFSEMADPLGEEIRELTNASPIGIDFSQNLKQSLEYLDVIYMNAIAYLGDGYRFFGDAFSLDRDSRLKPDTVILHPLARGE
;
A
#
# COMPACT_ATOMS: atom_id res chain seq x y z
N ILE A 1 20.35 -9.72 21.43
CA ILE A 1 18.89 -9.70 21.65
C ILE A 1 18.23 -10.85 20.88
N GLY A 2 18.47 -11.02 19.56
CA GLY A 2 17.84 -12.07 18.74
C GLY A 2 17.99 -13.49 19.30
N GLN A 3 19.18 -13.85 19.74
CA GLN A 3 19.41 -15.17 20.35
C GLN A 3 18.60 -15.41 21.63
N MET A 4 18.32 -14.37 22.41
CA MET A 4 17.48 -14.49 23.62
C MET A 4 16.03 -14.82 23.26
N PHE A 5 15.47 -14.19 22.22
CA PHE A 5 14.11 -14.48 21.79
C PHE A 5 13.88 -15.94 21.42
N ASN A 6 14.89 -16.62 20.86
CA ASN A 6 14.81 -18.04 20.53
C ASN A 6 14.52 -18.95 21.72
N SER A 7 14.78 -18.47 22.95
CA SER A 7 14.56 -19.24 24.19
C SER A 7 13.27 -18.90 24.91
N TYR A 8 12.60 -17.79 24.53
CA TYR A 8 11.46 -17.26 25.27
C TYR A 8 10.20 -17.10 24.45
N ALA A 9 10.27 -17.22 23.12
CA ALA A 9 9.14 -16.98 22.24
C ALA A 9 9.08 -18.00 21.09
N ASP A 10 7.89 -18.23 20.58
CA ASP A 10 7.63 -19.03 19.38
C ASP A 10 7.53 -18.16 18.12
N VAL A 11 7.24 -16.87 18.28
CA VAL A 11 7.16 -15.86 17.23
C VAL A 11 7.46 -14.48 17.81
N VAL A 12 8.07 -13.62 17.03
CA VAL A 12 8.37 -12.24 17.43
C VAL A 12 7.73 -11.26 16.43
N ALA A 13 6.99 -10.27 16.91
CA ALA A 13 6.56 -9.14 16.13
C ALA A 13 7.43 -7.93 16.44
N VAL A 14 8.05 -7.34 15.42
CA VAL A 14 8.99 -6.23 15.58
C VAL A 14 8.55 -5.01 14.77
N ARG A 15 8.61 -3.86 15.40
CA ARG A 15 8.53 -2.55 14.74
C ARG A 15 9.73 -1.72 15.17
N HIS A 16 10.48 -1.21 14.21
CA HIS A 16 11.68 -0.41 14.49
C HIS A 16 11.76 0.80 13.56
N THR A 17 12.38 1.88 14.07
CA THR A 17 12.56 3.12 13.29
C THR A 17 13.72 3.03 12.30
N GLU A 18 14.68 2.15 12.54
CA GLU A 18 15.83 1.90 11.66
C GLU A 18 15.57 0.67 10.80
N GLN A 19 15.75 0.81 9.51
CA GLN A 19 15.50 -0.23 8.52
C GLN A 19 16.39 -1.47 8.74
N SER A 20 17.68 -1.25 9.01
CA SER A 20 18.66 -2.34 9.21
C SER A 20 18.39 -3.20 10.44
N ALA A 21 17.77 -2.62 11.48
CA ALA A 21 17.60 -3.29 12.76
C ALA A 21 16.77 -4.59 12.67
N VAL A 22 15.74 -4.60 11.80
CA VAL A 22 14.91 -5.80 11.57
C VAL A 22 15.73 -6.87 10.84
N ASN A 23 16.50 -6.49 9.82
CA ASN A 23 17.35 -7.39 9.07
C ASN A 23 18.45 -8.01 9.95
N GLU A 24 19.14 -7.19 10.74
CA GLU A 24 20.15 -7.64 11.70
C GLU A 24 19.55 -8.60 12.74
N LEU A 25 18.31 -8.34 13.21
CA LEU A 25 17.63 -9.22 14.13
C LEU A 25 17.35 -10.59 13.49
N CYS A 26 16.92 -10.62 12.22
CA CYS A 26 16.65 -11.85 11.47
C CYS A 26 17.86 -12.78 11.38
N GLU A 27 19.09 -12.24 11.30
CA GLU A 27 20.32 -13.06 11.23
C GLU A 27 20.51 -13.97 12.46
N TYR A 28 19.96 -13.57 13.61
CA TYR A 28 20.13 -14.28 14.88
C TYR A 28 18.87 -15.02 15.35
N LEU A 29 17.73 -14.83 14.65
CA LEU A 29 16.49 -15.52 14.99
C LEU A 29 16.41 -16.90 14.33
N ARG A 30 15.89 -17.87 15.09
CA ARG A 30 15.50 -19.22 14.63
C ARG A 30 13.99 -19.41 14.62
N ILE A 31 13.25 -18.42 15.13
CA ILE A 31 11.80 -18.37 15.21
C ILE A 31 11.27 -17.37 14.18
N PRO A 32 10.01 -17.48 13.74
CA PRO A 32 9.42 -16.54 12.81
C PRO A 32 9.40 -15.10 13.34
N LEU A 33 9.67 -14.14 12.43
CA LEU A 33 9.54 -12.71 12.70
C LEU A 33 8.43 -12.11 11.84
N LEU A 34 7.57 -11.32 12.46
CA LEU A 34 6.56 -10.49 11.80
C LEU A 34 7.06 -9.04 11.76
N ASN A 35 7.27 -8.52 10.55
CA ASN A 35 7.65 -7.12 10.38
C ASN A 35 6.44 -6.20 10.55
N GLY A 36 6.36 -5.49 11.67
CA GLY A 36 5.35 -4.48 11.98
C GLY A 36 5.69 -3.06 11.49
N GLY A 37 6.71 -2.94 10.64
CA GLY A 37 7.21 -1.71 10.04
C GLY A 37 8.68 -1.44 10.38
N ASN A 38 9.52 -1.34 9.34
CA ASN A 38 10.96 -1.10 9.46
C ASN A 38 11.33 0.26 8.84
N GLY A 39 11.47 1.26 9.67
CA GLY A 39 11.85 2.61 9.22
C GLY A 39 10.88 3.20 8.21
N SER A 40 11.40 3.70 7.10
CA SER A 40 10.63 4.21 5.96
C SER A 40 10.42 3.17 4.85
N ASP A 41 10.96 1.95 5.00
CA ASP A 41 11.03 0.96 3.94
C ASP A 41 9.70 0.23 3.72
N GLU A 42 9.26 -0.60 4.66
CA GLU A 42 8.07 -1.42 4.48
C GLU A 42 7.16 -1.47 5.71
N HIS A 43 5.88 -1.79 5.46
CA HIS A 43 4.88 -2.06 6.49
C HIS A 43 3.95 -3.20 6.05
N PRO A 44 4.46 -4.43 5.93
CA PRO A 44 3.70 -5.54 5.35
C PRO A 44 2.44 -5.88 6.14
N THR A 45 2.46 -5.76 7.47
CA THR A 45 1.26 -6.01 8.30
C THR A 45 0.15 -4.99 8.05
N GLN A 46 0.48 -3.74 7.69
CA GLN A 46 -0.51 -2.75 7.28
C GLN A 46 -1.12 -3.14 5.93
N ALA A 47 -0.29 -3.48 4.96
CA ALA A 47 -0.78 -3.91 3.64
C ALA A 47 -1.70 -5.13 3.74
N LEU A 48 -1.34 -6.11 4.59
CA LEU A 48 -2.19 -7.29 4.86
C LEU A 48 -3.51 -6.92 5.53
N ALA A 49 -3.52 -5.95 6.46
CA ALA A 49 -4.75 -5.48 7.10
C ALA A 49 -5.66 -4.76 6.08
N ASP A 50 -5.07 -3.92 5.22
CA ASP A 50 -5.80 -3.22 4.17
C ASP A 50 -6.36 -4.21 3.13
N TRP A 51 -5.57 -5.19 2.73
CA TRP A 51 -6.02 -6.26 1.84
C TRP A 51 -7.14 -7.10 2.47
N TYR A 52 -7.03 -7.42 3.76
CA TYR A 52 -8.09 -8.10 4.48
C TYR A 52 -9.40 -7.29 4.51
N ALA A 53 -9.31 -5.96 4.63
CA ALA A 53 -10.49 -5.10 4.51
C ALA A 53 -11.14 -5.22 3.12
N LEU A 54 -10.35 -5.29 2.04
CA LEU A 54 -10.87 -5.55 0.68
C LEU A 54 -11.54 -6.92 0.58
N LEU A 55 -10.96 -7.96 1.17
CA LEU A 55 -11.57 -9.30 1.21
C LEU A 55 -12.90 -9.31 1.98
N LYS A 56 -13.02 -8.50 3.01
CA LYS A 56 -14.28 -8.34 3.75
C LYS A 56 -15.34 -7.59 2.94
N TRP A 57 -14.93 -6.59 2.16
CA TRP A 57 -15.82 -5.80 1.32
C TRP A 57 -16.26 -6.60 0.08
N ARG A 58 -15.34 -7.30 -0.57
CA ARG A 58 -15.59 -8.09 -1.78
C ARG A 58 -14.93 -9.49 -1.65
N PRO A 59 -15.60 -10.45 -1.00
CA PRO A 59 -15.03 -11.77 -0.72
C PRO A 59 -14.61 -12.55 -1.97
N GLU A 60 -15.17 -12.23 -3.13
CA GLU A 60 -14.90 -12.92 -4.41
C GLU A 60 -13.42 -12.83 -4.78
N ILE A 61 -12.72 -11.74 -4.41
CA ILE A 61 -11.28 -11.58 -4.70
C ILE A 61 -10.39 -12.56 -3.90
N ALA A 62 -10.95 -13.29 -2.93
CA ALA A 62 -10.22 -14.34 -2.21
C ALA A 62 -10.13 -15.66 -2.97
N TYR A 63 -10.95 -15.85 -4.01
CA TYR A 63 -11.13 -17.16 -4.64
C TYR A 63 -10.34 -17.35 -5.95
N GLY A 64 -9.29 -16.57 -6.16
CA GLY A 64 -8.44 -16.68 -7.35
C GLY A 64 -9.01 -15.88 -8.52
N GLU A 65 -8.98 -16.46 -9.72
CA GLU A 65 -9.40 -15.76 -10.94
C GLU A 65 -10.89 -15.38 -10.89
N ILE A 66 -11.16 -14.08 -11.02
CA ILE A 66 -12.51 -13.53 -11.09
C ILE A 66 -12.83 -13.06 -12.52
N PRO A 67 -14.10 -13.04 -12.94
CA PRO A 67 -14.49 -12.49 -14.23
C PRO A 67 -13.99 -11.05 -14.41
N GLU A 68 -13.57 -10.69 -15.61
CA GLU A 68 -12.91 -9.43 -15.93
C GLU A 68 -13.74 -8.20 -15.45
N GLN A 69 -15.06 -8.26 -15.59
CA GLN A 69 -15.94 -7.17 -15.13
C GLN A 69 -15.95 -6.94 -13.62
N PHE A 70 -15.40 -7.88 -12.83
CA PHE A 70 -15.28 -7.76 -11.36
C PHE A 70 -13.85 -7.45 -10.90
N ARG A 71 -12.89 -7.43 -11.82
CA ARG A 71 -11.51 -7.01 -11.50
C ARG A 71 -11.49 -5.56 -11.06
N LEU A 72 -10.62 -5.29 -10.09
CA LEU A 72 -10.56 -3.98 -9.43
C LEU A 72 -9.76 -2.96 -10.24
N ASN A 73 -10.30 -1.75 -10.34
CA ASN A 73 -9.54 -0.57 -10.70
C ASN A 73 -9.15 0.16 -9.41
N ILE A 74 -7.86 0.23 -9.14
CA ILE A 74 -7.33 0.77 -7.88
C ILE A 74 -6.66 2.12 -8.14
N GLY A 75 -7.10 3.15 -7.41
CA GLY A 75 -6.41 4.43 -7.33
C GLY A 75 -5.55 4.49 -6.08
N ILE A 76 -4.26 4.75 -6.23
CA ILE A 76 -3.32 4.93 -5.11
C ILE A 76 -2.91 6.39 -5.06
N ILE A 77 -3.29 7.09 -4.00
CA ILE A 77 -2.89 8.47 -3.75
C ILE A 77 -1.65 8.43 -2.86
N GLY A 78 -0.52 8.84 -3.41
CA GLY A 78 0.75 8.85 -2.69
C GLY A 78 1.95 8.53 -3.59
N THR A 79 3.10 8.41 -2.95
CA THR A 79 4.38 8.21 -3.62
C THR A 79 5.01 6.90 -3.12
N PRO A 80 4.84 5.78 -3.84
CA PRO A 80 5.35 4.47 -3.41
C PRO A 80 6.84 4.47 -3.05
N GLY A 81 7.67 5.23 -3.78
CA GLY A 81 9.10 5.32 -3.50
C GLY A 81 9.46 5.93 -2.14
N ASN A 82 8.55 6.72 -1.53
CA ASN A 82 8.83 7.46 -0.28
C ASN A 82 7.83 7.15 0.85
N MET A 83 6.81 6.35 0.58
CA MET A 83 5.71 6.11 1.52
C MET A 83 5.53 4.61 1.74
N ARG A 84 6.10 4.09 2.82
CA ARG A 84 6.16 2.65 3.11
C ARG A 84 4.80 1.93 3.05
N THR A 85 3.71 2.56 3.51
CA THR A 85 2.38 1.95 3.48
C THR A 85 1.86 1.83 2.06
N VAL A 86 2.09 2.86 1.24
CA VAL A 86 1.76 2.88 -0.20
C VAL A 86 2.62 1.86 -0.95
N LYS A 87 3.93 1.83 -0.66
CA LYS A 87 4.88 0.84 -1.21
C LYS A 87 4.39 -0.57 -0.93
N SER A 88 4.18 -0.92 0.34
CA SER A 88 3.78 -2.27 0.75
C SER A 88 2.40 -2.67 0.22
N PHE A 89 1.45 -1.73 0.15
CA PHE A 89 0.14 -2.01 -0.45
C PHE A 89 0.26 -2.27 -1.95
N LEU A 90 1.03 -1.46 -2.69
CA LEU A 90 1.27 -1.67 -4.12
C LEU A 90 1.97 -3.02 -4.36
N MET A 91 3.05 -3.32 -3.63
CA MET A 91 3.75 -4.60 -3.74
C MET A 91 2.82 -5.80 -3.51
N LEU A 92 1.96 -5.72 -2.49
CA LEU A 92 0.99 -6.78 -2.22
C LEU A 92 -0.04 -6.88 -3.36
N ALA A 93 -0.57 -5.76 -3.86
CA ALA A 93 -1.53 -5.75 -4.96
C ALA A 93 -0.97 -6.39 -6.24
N LEU A 94 0.32 -6.18 -6.53
CA LEU A 94 0.98 -6.77 -7.70
C LEU A 94 1.05 -8.32 -7.68
N LEU A 95 0.83 -8.94 -6.51
CA LEU A 95 0.74 -10.41 -6.39
C LEU A 95 -0.60 -11.00 -6.85
N PHE A 96 -1.61 -10.15 -7.14
CA PHE A 96 -2.95 -10.58 -7.49
C PHE A 96 -3.40 -10.06 -8.87
N PRO A 97 -2.66 -10.37 -9.95
CA PRO A 97 -2.98 -9.85 -11.29
C PRO A 97 -4.33 -10.34 -11.81
N GLU A 98 -4.81 -11.48 -11.34
CA GLU A 98 -6.10 -12.03 -11.73
C GLU A 98 -7.29 -11.23 -11.17
N ASN A 99 -7.05 -10.45 -10.11
CA ASN A 99 -8.09 -9.72 -9.38
C ASN A 99 -8.07 -8.21 -9.68
N ILE A 100 -7.01 -7.73 -10.32
CA ILE A 100 -6.81 -6.30 -10.59
C ILE A 100 -6.75 -6.08 -12.09
N SER A 101 -7.60 -5.17 -12.57
CA SER A 101 -7.59 -4.75 -13.98
C SER A 101 -6.53 -3.67 -14.20
N HIS A 102 -6.50 -2.68 -13.33
CA HIS A 102 -5.65 -1.51 -13.50
C HIS A 102 -5.31 -0.83 -12.17
N ILE A 103 -4.12 -0.22 -12.09
CA ILE A 103 -3.71 0.63 -10.97
C ILE A 103 -3.33 2.00 -11.51
N THR A 104 -3.94 3.06 -10.96
CA THR A 104 -3.55 4.44 -11.25
C THR A 104 -2.90 5.04 -10.01
N ILE A 105 -1.66 5.52 -10.14
CA ILE A 105 -0.92 6.18 -9.08
C ILE A 105 -1.06 7.69 -9.23
N PHE A 106 -1.64 8.33 -8.23
CA PHE A 106 -1.84 9.78 -8.17
C PHE A 106 -0.75 10.40 -7.30
N SER A 107 0.15 11.16 -7.94
CA SER A 107 1.27 11.81 -7.25
C SER A 107 1.63 13.12 -7.94
N GLU A 108 2.11 14.10 -7.14
CA GLU A 108 2.72 15.32 -7.66
C GLU A 108 4.15 15.10 -8.21
N MET A 109 4.77 13.96 -7.85
CA MET A 109 6.14 13.67 -8.27
C MET A 109 6.17 13.14 -9.71
N ALA A 110 7.17 13.58 -10.46
CA ALA A 110 7.42 13.10 -11.82
C ALA A 110 7.80 11.61 -11.84
N ASP A 111 8.48 11.15 -10.80
CA ASP A 111 8.82 9.75 -10.57
C ASP A 111 8.37 9.32 -9.16
N PRO A 112 7.16 8.76 -9.03
CA PRO A 112 6.64 8.37 -7.73
C PRO A 112 7.09 7.00 -7.24
N LEU A 113 7.67 6.13 -8.12
CA LEU A 113 7.93 4.74 -7.77
C LEU A 113 9.25 4.52 -7.03
N GLY A 114 10.31 5.22 -7.45
CA GLY A 114 11.67 4.80 -7.13
C GLY A 114 12.11 3.57 -7.95
N GLU A 115 13.39 3.22 -7.87
CA GLU A 115 13.99 2.20 -8.75
C GLU A 115 13.44 0.79 -8.47
N GLU A 116 13.43 0.37 -7.21
CA GLU A 116 12.99 -0.96 -6.78
C GLU A 116 11.54 -1.28 -7.18
N ILE A 117 10.62 -0.36 -6.93
CA ILE A 117 9.20 -0.55 -7.25
C ILE A 117 8.95 -0.50 -8.75
N ARG A 118 9.75 0.27 -9.48
CA ARG A 118 9.69 0.33 -10.94
C ARG A 118 10.00 -1.01 -11.59
N GLU A 119 10.99 -1.73 -11.10
CA GLU A 119 11.30 -3.07 -11.59
C GLU A 119 10.12 -4.04 -11.40
N LEU A 120 9.51 -4.02 -10.21
CA LEU A 120 8.35 -4.85 -9.89
C LEU A 120 7.13 -4.50 -10.76
N THR A 121 6.86 -3.21 -10.95
CA THR A 121 5.73 -2.75 -11.77
C THR A 121 5.92 -3.08 -13.24
N ASN A 122 7.15 -2.97 -13.77
CA ASN A 122 7.46 -3.34 -15.16
C ASN A 122 7.35 -4.84 -15.41
N ALA A 123 7.58 -5.67 -14.40
CA ALA A 123 7.45 -7.13 -14.48
C ALA A 123 6.00 -7.60 -14.32
N SER A 124 5.10 -6.76 -13.85
CA SER A 124 3.70 -7.11 -13.59
C SER A 124 2.87 -7.09 -14.87
N PRO A 125 1.92 -8.02 -15.05
CA PRO A 125 0.92 -7.97 -16.11
C PRO A 125 -0.18 -6.92 -15.87
N ILE A 126 -0.26 -6.31 -14.67
CA ILE A 126 -1.23 -5.28 -14.34
C ILE A 126 -0.85 -3.97 -15.03
N GLY A 127 -1.79 -3.35 -15.72
CA GLY A 127 -1.61 -1.99 -16.26
C GLY A 127 -1.44 -0.96 -15.15
N ILE A 128 -0.37 -0.13 -15.25
CA ILE A 128 -0.09 0.90 -14.25
C ILE A 128 0.07 2.24 -14.94
N ASP A 129 -0.78 3.20 -14.56
CA ASP A 129 -0.74 4.57 -15.04
C ASP A 129 -0.41 5.55 -13.92
N PHE A 130 0.04 6.74 -14.33
CA PHE A 130 0.34 7.86 -13.45
C PHE A 130 -0.55 9.05 -13.82
N SER A 131 -1.10 9.71 -12.82
CA SER A 131 -1.95 10.87 -13.04
C SER A 131 -1.77 11.91 -11.94
N GLN A 132 -1.98 13.17 -12.29
CA GLN A 132 -2.10 14.27 -11.35
C GLN A 132 -3.55 14.72 -11.16
N ASN A 133 -4.50 14.08 -11.85
CA ASN A 133 -5.89 14.47 -11.84
C ASN A 133 -6.79 13.37 -11.25
N LEU A 134 -6.86 13.32 -9.93
CA LEU A 134 -7.69 12.37 -9.21
C LEU A 134 -9.18 12.52 -9.56
N LYS A 135 -9.69 13.76 -9.59
CA LYS A 135 -11.13 14.02 -9.73
C LYS A 135 -11.73 13.48 -11.02
N GLN A 136 -10.96 13.41 -12.10
CA GLN A 136 -11.42 12.85 -13.38
C GLN A 136 -11.50 11.32 -13.40
N SER A 137 -10.79 10.67 -12.48
CA SER A 137 -10.70 9.20 -12.42
C SER A 137 -11.66 8.56 -11.42
N LEU A 138 -12.23 9.35 -10.50
CA LEU A 138 -13.01 8.84 -9.36
C LEU A 138 -14.18 7.92 -9.76
N GLU A 139 -14.86 8.23 -10.88
CA GLU A 139 -16.02 7.46 -11.36
C GLU A 139 -15.65 6.06 -11.86
N TYR A 140 -14.36 5.79 -12.08
CA TYR A 140 -13.85 4.51 -12.59
C TYR A 140 -13.18 3.64 -11.53
N LEU A 141 -12.89 4.21 -10.34
CA LEU A 141 -12.15 3.52 -9.29
C LEU A 141 -13.07 2.70 -8.38
N ASP A 142 -12.74 1.44 -8.19
CA ASP A 142 -13.38 0.56 -7.22
C ASP A 142 -12.78 0.74 -5.82
N VAL A 143 -11.47 0.97 -5.77
CA VAL A 143 -10.70 1.15 -4.53
C VAL A 143 -9.90 2.44 -4.62
N ILE A 144 -9.95 3.24 -3.58
CA ILE A 144 -9.09 4.42 -3.41
C ILE A 144 -8.25 4.21 -2.16
N TYR A 145 -6.94 3.99 -2.34
CA TYR A 145 -5.98 3.93 -1.25
C TYR A 145 -5.43 5.34 -1.01
N MET A 146 -5.92 5.97 0.06
CA MET A 146 -5.63 7.38 0.32
C MET A 146 -4.51 7.52 1.34
N ASN A 147 -3.35 7.94 0.91
CA ASN A 147 -2.26 8.39 1.77
C ASN A 147 -1.77 9.77 1.30
N ALA A 148 -2.49 10.80 1.70
CA ALA A 148 -2.26 12.18 1.24
C ALA A 148 -1.13 12.92 1.99
N ILE A 149 -0.39 12.23 2.87
CA ILE A 149 0.69 12.82 3.65
C ILE A 149 2.00 12.13 3.27
N ALA A 150 2.93 12.88 2.65
CA ALA A 150 4.27 12.44 2.38
C ALA A 150 5.26 13.02 3.40
N TYR A 151 6.22 12.21 3.83
CA TYR A 151 7.39 12.69 4.55
C TYR A 151 8.47 13.08 3.53
N LEU A 152 8.79 14.36 3.47
CA LEU A 152 9.81 14.90 2.57
C LEU A 152 10.93 15.52 3.41
N GLY A 153 11.96 14.72 3.73
CA GLY A 153 13.16 15.17 4.44
C GLY A 153 12.88 15.75 5.83
N ASP A 154 12.60 17.02 5.92
CA ASP A 154 12.48 17.75 7.19
C ASP A 154 11.04 17.84 7.75
N GLY A 155 10.04 17.18 7.12
CA GLY A 155 8.66 17.25 7.59
C GLY A 155 7.63 16.52 6.75
N TYR A 156 6.37 16.55 7.22
CA TYR A 156 5.22 16.03 6.49
C TYR A 156 4.65 17.10 5.57
N ARG A 157 4.44 16.76 4.31
CA ARG A 157 3.74 17.60 3.35
C ARG A 157 2.41 16.96 2.98
N PHE A 158 1.33 17.73 3.06
CA PHE A 158 0.07 17.35 2.46
C PHE A 158 0.14 17.53 0.95
N PHE A 159 -0.31 16.53 0.20
CA PHE A 159 -0.67 16.74 -1.19
C PHE A 159 -1.80 17.77 -1.23
N GLY A 160 -1.71 18.73 -2.15
CA GLY A 160 -2.66 19.82 -2.24
C GLY A 160 -4.09 19.35 -2.54
N ASP A 161 -5.01 20.28 -2.68
CA ASP A 161 -6.45 20.04 -2.89
C ASP A 161 -6.76 19.15 -4.12
N ALA A 162 -5.84 19.05 -5.06
CA ALA A 162 -5.96 18.19 -6.24
C ALA A 162 -6.17 16.70 -5.89
N PHE A 163 -5.68 16.26 -4.71
CA PHE A 163 -5.77 14.87 -4.25
C PHE A 163 -6.69 14.71 -3.04
N SER A 164 -7.50 15.71 -2.72
CA SER A 164 -8.50 15.63 -1.66
C SER A 164 -9.83 15.12 -2.18
N LEU A 165 -10.55 14.37 -1.35
CA LEU A 165 -11.94 14.02 -1.57
C LEU A 165 -12.82 14.99 -0.78
N ASP A 166 -13.85 15.51 -1.43
CA ASP A 166 -14.83 16.42 -0.88
C ASP A 166 -16.26 15.90 -1.10
N ARG A 167 -17.27 16.66 -0.66
CA ARG A 167 -18.68 16.25 -0.80
C ARG A 167 -19.17 16.27 -2.25
N ASP A 168 -18.46 16.97 -3.14
CA ASP A 168 -18.79 17.09 -4.56
C ASP A 168 -18.04 16.05 -5.40
N SER A 169 -17.18 15.23 -4.75
CA SER A 169 -16.44 14.16 -5.40
C SER A 169 -17.40 13.05 -5.86
N ARG A 170 -17.42 12.80 -7.17
CA ARG A 170 -18.27 11.78 -7.77
C ARG A 170 -17.55 10.44 -7.77
N LEU A 171 -17.91 9.60 -6.84
CA LEU A 171 -17.39 8.24 -6.74
C LEU A 171 -18.28 7.27 -7.53
N LYS A 172 -17.68 6.17 -8.00
CA LYS A 172 -18.43 5.01 -8.47
C LYS A 172 -19.27 4.45 -7.30
N PRO A 173 -20.49 3.96 -7.54
CA PRO A 173 -21.24 3.24 -6.52
C PRO A 173 -20.39 2.11 -5.93
N ASP A 174 -20.47 1.92 -4.63
CA ASP A 174 -19.72 0.90 -3.86
C ASP A 174 -18.19 1.07 -3.84
N THR A 175 -17.64 2.21 -4.25
CA THR A 175 -16.21 2.51 -4.08
C THR A 175 -15.82 2.43 -2.61
N VAL A 176 -14.75 1.68 -2.30
CA VAL A 176 -14.16 1.64 -0.98
C VAL A 176 -12.96 2.58 -0.89
N ILE A 177 -12.88 3.31 0.22
CA ILE A 177 -11.74 4.19 0.52
C ILE A 177 -10.97 3.59 1.69
N LEU A 178 -9.70 3.27 1.45
CA LEU A 178 -8.78 2.80 2.47
C LEU A 178 -7.86 3.94 2.90
N HIS A 179 -7.61 4.02 4.20
CA HIS A 179 -6.72 5.02 4.78
C HIS A 179 -5.84 4.37 5.84
N PRO A 180 -4.50 4.30 5.64
CA PRO A 180 -3.61 3.54 6.53
C PRO A 180 -3.34 4.22 7.87
N LEU A 181 -3.72 5.48 8.03
CA LEU A 181 -3.53 6.23 9.27
C LEU A 181 -4.82 6.30 10.08
N ALA A 182 -4.70 6.25 11.41
CA ALA A 182 -5.82 6.51 12.29
C ALA A 182 -6.38 7.93 12.02
N ARG A 183 -7.69 8.04 11.85
CA ARG A 183 -8.34 9.35 11.79
C ARG A 183 -8.51 9.86 13.21
N GLY A 184 -8.11 11.12 13.45
CA GLY A 184 -8.61 11.88 14.59
C GLY A 184 -10.13 12.11 14.41
N GLU A 185 -10.84 12.19 15.51
CA GLU A 185 -12.26 12.57 15.56
C GLU A 185 -12.47 13.96 14.97
#